data_30466c5757e7f0aec26c73e332338398
#
_entry.id   30466c5757e7f0aec26c73e332338398
#
_cell.length_a   1.000
_cell.length_b   1.000
_cell.length_c   1.000
_cell.angle_alpha   90.00
_cell.angle_beta   90.00
_cell.angle_gamma   90.00
#
_symmetry.space_group_name_H-M   'P 1'
#
loop_
_entity.id
_entity.type
_entity.pdbx_description
1 polymer ?
#
loop_
_entity_poly.entity_id
_entity_poly.type
_entity_poly.pdbx_seq_one_letter_code
_entity_poly.pdbx_strand_id
1 'polypeptide(L)'
;SGNKPSGKVKGVSDFLLILRDRWMVSLTLALPISLFFAYNGLQVPEYYESKSSFRLIPPPAIINLQKVDREQTLQPLISKHLDGLNSADLRAQVVTKIENTPELKTELLGPYISSGIASSVSAAISYSIAVSGEGRPRFTISATARSGKSAMIIAREVQSEYELLHKSKSNLKIESAKQTLETLLRQELDKETSIKDKMANYKIENNSPFLDDIKKDNATRKSQYQAEITKCNIENLRIQSTLDQIKSIQNKISADPSLS
;
A
#
# COMPACT_ATOMS: atom_id res chain seq x y z
N SER A 1 54.74 -45.01 40.91
CA SER A 1 53.78 -44.14 41.59
C SER A 1 53.86 -42.71 41.01
N GLY A 2 53.05 -42.45 40.02
CA GLY A 2 52.96 -41.12 39.43
C GLY A 2 51.81 -40.30 40.06
N ASN A 3 52.15 -39.29 40.81
CA ASN A 3 51.24 -38.30 41.35
C ASN A 3 50.70 -37.41 40.16
N LYS A 4 49.44 -37.63 39.75
CA LYS A 4 48.73 -36.72 38.92
C LYS A 4 48.40 -35.48 39.74
N PRO A 5 48.76 -34.25 39.31
CA PRO A 5 48.30 -33.06 39.98
C PRO A 5 46.78 -32.97 39.76
N SER A 6 46.01 -33.06 40.85
CA SER A 6 44.60 -32.76 40.91
C SER A 6 44.41 -31.28 40.55
N GLY A 7 43.97 -31.01 39.31
CA GLY A 7 43.57 -29.70 38.89
C GLY A 7 42.33 -29.26 39.68
N LYS A 8 42.51 -28.51 40.75
CA LYS A 8 41.44 -27.82 41.47
C LYS A 8 40.75 -26.92 40.46
N VAL A 9 39.48 -27.17 40.21
CA VAL A 9 38.60 -26.23 39.44
C VAL A 9 38.64 -24.93 40.22
N LYS A 10 39.26 -23.92 39.65
CA LYS A 10 39.28 -22.58 40.25
C LYS A 10 37.87 -22.03 40.28
N GLY A 11 37.34 -21.86 41.49
CA GLY A 11 35.98 -21.36 41.68
C GLY A 11 35.92 -19.85 41.42
N VAL A 12 34.71 -19.34 41.33
CA VAL A 12 34.44 -17.88 41.13
C VAL A 12 35.14 -17.03 42.20
N SER A 13 35.29 -17.57 43.41
CA SER A 13 36.03 -16.93 44.53
C SER A 13 37.52 -16.70 44.23
N ASP A 14 38.19 -17.65 43.56
CA ASP A 14 39.61 -17.51 43.20
C ASP A 14 39.78 -16.46 42.09
N PHE A 15 38.82 -16.34 41.20
CA PHE A 15 38.78 -15.31 40.19
C PHE A 15 38.60 -13.90 40.80
N LEU A 16 37.74 -13.74 41.79
CA LEU A 16 37.54 -12.52 42.52
C LEU A 16 38.79 -12.09 43.36
N LEU A 17 39.50 -13.06 43.92
CA LEU A 17 40.77 -12.77 44.62
C LEU A 17 41.86 -12.30 43.67
N ILE A 18 42.00 -12.90 42.50
CA ILE A 18 42.95 -12.47 41.47
C ILE A 18 42.57 -11.09 40.94
N LEU A 19 41.26 -10.82 40.77
CA LEU A 19 40.77 -9.51 40.35
C LEU A 19 41.10 -8.42 41.40
N ARG A 20 40.95 -8.77 42.69
CA ARG A 20 41.30 -7.84 43.79
C ARG A 20 42.78 -7.54 43.84
N ASP A 21 43.65 -8.57 43.71
CA ASP A 21 45.10 -8.38 43.80
C ASP A 21 45.69 -7.69 42.56
N ARG A 22 45.02 -7.80 41.44
CA ARG A 22 45.44 -7.16 40.16
C ARG A 22 44.44 -6.12 39.64
N TRP A 23 43.73 -5.47 40.56
CA TRP A 23 42.68 -4.49 40.17
C TRP A 23 43.18 -3.38 39.25
N MET A 24 44.45 -2.92 39.46
CA MET A 24 45.10 -1.92 38.60
C MET A 24 45.20 -2.41 37.16
N VAL A 25 45.58 -3.68 36.94
CA VAL A 25 45.70 -4.27 35.59
C VAL A 25 44.32 -4.46 34.97
N SER A 26 43.37 -4.86 35.78
CA SER A 26 41.96 -4.98 35.30
C SER A 26 41.37 -3.64 34.91
N LEU A 27 41.65 -2.59 35.67
CA LEU A 27 41.17 -1.23 35.40
C LEU A 27 41.81 -0.64 34.14
N THR A 28 43.15 -0.84 33.97
CA THR A 28 43.86 -0.37 32.77
C THR A 28 43.42 -1.05 31.49
N LEU A 29 42.90 -2.27 31.55
CA LEU A 29 42.31 -2.98 30.41
C LEU A 29 40.80 -2.65 30.22
N ALA A 30 40.04 -2.61 31.29
CA ALA A 30 38.61 -2.37 31.23
C ALA A 30 38.27 -0.92 30.83
N LEU A 31 39.07 0.04 31.25
CA LEU A 31 38.80 1.45 30.98
C LEU A 31 38.89 1.82 29.50
N PRO A 32 39.93 1.46 28.72
CA PRO A 32 39.96 1.72 27.30
C PRO A 32 38.90 0.94 26.52
N ILE A 33 38.57 -0.31 26.94
CA ILE A 33 37.53 -1.10 26.33
C ILE A 33 36.14 -0.44 26.55
N SER A 34 35.84 -0.03 27.78
CA SER A 34 34.60 0.65 28.11
C SER A 34 34.47 2.01 27.40
N LEU A 35 35.57 2.78 27.34
CA LEU A 35 35.61 4.05 26.59
C LEU A 35 35.40 3.81 25.08
N PHE A 36 35.99 2.76 24.52
CA PHE A 36 35.78 2.39 23.11
C PHE A 36 34.32 2.04 22.83
N PHE A 37 33.69 1.25 23.68
CA PHE A 37 32.26 0.91 23.53
C PHE A 37 31.35 2.12 23.78
N ALA A 38 31.67 2.95 24.77
CA ALA A 38 30.95 4.20 25.03
C ALA A 38 31.06 5.17 23.84
N TYR A 39 32.27 5.32 23.30
CA TYR A 39 32.51 6.17 22.13
C TYR A 39 31.75 5.67 20.89
N ASN A 40 31.81 4.37 20.61
CA ASN A 40 31.02 3.77 19.50
C ASN A 40 29.53 3.85 19.78
N GLY A 41 29.08 3.67 21.01
CA GLY A 41 27.66 3.79 21.38
C GLY A 41 27.12 5.23 21.22
N LEU A 42 27.96 6.25 21.50
CA LEU A 42 27.62 7.66 21.26
C LEU A 42 27.58 8.04 19.76
N GLN A 43 28.26 7.25 18.91
CA GLN A 43 28.23 7.45 17.46
C GLN A 43 27.09 6.72 16.76
N VAL A 44 26.29 5.90 17.48
CA VAL A 44 25.10 5.28 16.89
C VAL A 44 24.14 6.40 16.47
N PRO A 45 23.90 6.54 15.18
CA PRO A 45 23.03 7.60 14.70
C PRO A 45 21.61 7.39 15.22
N GLU A 46 21.01 8.44 15.75
CA GLU A 46 19.61 8.43 16.12
C GLU A 46 18.74 8.29 14.86
N TYR A 47 17.86 7.30 14.86
CA TYR A 47 16.85 7.12 13.85
C TYR A 47 15.47 7.35 14.48
N TYR A 48 14.68 8.11 13.77
CA TYR A 48 13.29 8.39 14.13
C TYR A 48 12.38 7.57 13.23
N GLU A 49 11.34 6.99 13.82
CA GLU A 49 10.32 6.24 13.11
C GLU A 49 9.03 7.07 13.04
N SER A 50 8.42 7.15 11.87
CA SER A 50 7.09 7.68 11.67
C SER A 50 6.20 6.64 11.01
N LYS A 51 4.95 6.55 11.49
CA LYS A 51 3.98 5.56 11.01
C LYS A 51 2.80 6.27 10.36
N SER A 52 2.47 5.85 9.16
CA SER A 52 1.24 6.21 8.49
C SER A 52 0.41 4.94 8.24
N SER A 53 -0.90 4.98 8.48
CA SER A 53 -1.72 3.79 8.30
C SER A 53 -3.02 4.11 7.56
N PHE A 54 -3.40 3.19 6.67
CA PHE A 54 -4.67 3.25 5.97
C PHE A 54 -5.36 1.88 5.97
N ARG A 55 -6.67 1.89 5.79
CA ARG A 55 -7.49 0.68 5.71
C ARG A 55 -7.91 0.44 4.28
N LEU A 56 -7.86 -0.81 3.88
CA LEU A 56 -8.46 -1.24 2.63
C LEU A 56 -9.97 -1.40 2.87
N ILE A 57 -10.76 -0.68 2.11
CA ILE A 57 -12.20 -0.90 2.02
C ILE A 57 -12.40 -1.76 0.78
N PRO A 58 -12.74 -3.06 0.94
CA PRO A 58 -13.02 -3.89 -0.21
C PRO A 58 -14.19 -3.28 -1.00
N PRO A 59 -14.14 -3.30 -2.34
CA PRO A 59 -15.24 -2.81 -3.14
C PRO A 59 -16.52 -3.56 -2.72
N PRO A 60 -17.67 -2.87 -2.64
CA PRO A 60 -18.93 -3.53 -2.40
C PRO A 60 -19.10 -4.63 -3.44
N ALA A 61 -19.57 -5.81 -3.03
CA ALA A 61 -19.81 -6.92 -3.93
C ALA A 61 -20.92 -6.52 -4.91
N ILE A 62 -20.53 -6.02 -6.06
CA ILE A 62 -21.46 -5.46 -7.05
C ILE A 62 -22.28 -6.56 -7.73
N ILE A 63 -21.77 -7.78 -7.78
CA ILE A 63 -22.50 -8.91 -8.37
C ILE A 63 -22.11 -10.19 -7.62
N ASN A 64 -22.99 -10.65 -6.74
CA ASN A 64 -22.93 -11.99 -6.18
C ASN A 64 -23.51 -13.00 -7.22
N LEU A 65 -22.81 -13.22 -8.31
CA LEU A 65 -23.13 -14.33 -9.21
C LEU A 65 -22.55 -15.66 -8.74
N GLN A 66 -21.63 -15.65 -7.79
CA GLN A 66 -21.16 -16.84 -7.09
C GLN A 66 -20.88 -16.46 -5.64
N LYS A 67 -21.29 -17.29 -4.68
CA LYS A 67 -20.84 -17.26 -3.29
C LYS A 67 -19.34 -17.58 -3.26
N VAL A 68 -18.51 -16.63 -3.60
CA VAL A 68 -17.07 -16.74 -3.41
C VAL A 68 -16.81 -16.41 -1.94
N ASP A 69 -16.22 -17.34 -1.21
CA ASP A 69 -15.84 -17.15 0.18
C ASP A 69 -15.05 -15.86 0.32
N ARG A 70 -15.53 -14.96 1.19
CA ARG A 70 -14.91 -13.63 1.43
C ARG A 70 -13.43 -13.74 1.82
N GLU A 71 -13.05 -14.81 2.51
CA GLU A 71 -11.67 -15.04 2.95
C GLU A 71 -10.75 -15.41 1.80
N GLN A 72 -11.23 -16.15 0.81
CA GLN A 72 -10.42 -16.51 -0.37
C GLN A 72 -10.12 -15.31 -1.29
N THR A 73 -10.92 -14.25 -1.22
CA THR A 73 -10.71 -13.03 -2.04
C THR A 73 -9.86 -11.98 -1.34
N LEU A 74 -9.76 -12.01 0.00
CA LEU A 74 -9.01 -10.99 0.77
C LEU A 74 -7.49 -11.17 0.65
N GLN A 75 -6.97 -12.41 0.72
CA GLN A 75 -5.54 -12.69 0.66
C GLN A 75 -4.87 -12.23 -0.65
N PRO A 76 -5.41 -12.57 -1.85
CA PRO A 76 -4.88 -12.06 -3.10
C PRO A 76 -4.93 -10.53 -3.20
N LEU A 77 -5.96 -9.91 -2.62
CA LEU A 77 -6.09 -8.47 -2.59
C LEU A 77 -5.01 -7.82 -1.71
N ILE A 78 -4.76 -8.38 -0.52
CA ILE A 78 -3.71 -7.93 0.39
C ILE A 78 -2.34 -8.05 -0.29
N SER A 79 -2.03 -9.21 -0.88
CA SER A 79 -0.77 -9.44 -1.60
C SER A 79 -0.57 -8.41 -2.71
N LYS A 80 -1.60 -8.16 -3.51
CA LYS A 80 -1.54 -7.18 -4.59
C LYS A 80 -1.27 -5.75 -4.09
N HIS A 81 -1.85 -5.36 -2.96
CA HIS A 81 -1.58 -4.05 -2.36
C HIS A 81 -0.17 -3.99 -1.75
N LEU A 82 0.31 -5.08 -1.13
CA LEU A 82 1.69 -5.19 -0.64
C LEU A 82 2.70 -5.08 -1.79
N ASP A 83 2.48 -5.79 -2.88
CA ASP A 83 3.34 -5.73 -4.07
C ASP A 83 3.36 -4.32 -4.66
N GLY A 84 2.20 -3.66 -4.70
CA GLY A 84 2.09 -2.28 -5.15
C GLY A 84 2.85 -1.29 -4.27
N LEU A 85 2.75 -1.45 -2.95
CA LEU A 85 3.45 -0.62 -1.97
C LEU A 85 4.97 -0.86 -1.95
N ASN A 86 5.40 -2.09 -2.21
CA ASN A 86 6.82 -2.46 -2.30
C ASN A 86 7.40 -2.28 -3.70
N SER A 87 6.61 -1.79 -4.67
CA SER A 87 7.05 -1.68 -6.04
C SER A 87 8.17 -0.63 -6.21
N ALA A 88 9.12 -0.95 -7.08
CA ALA A 88 10.17 -0.01 -7.47
C ALA A 88 9.60 1.26 -8.13
N ASP A 89 8.49 1.12 -8.86
CA ASP A 89 7.80 2.24 -9.51
C ASP A 89 7.27 3.25 -8.49
N LEU A 90 6.64 2.78 -7.39
CA LEU A 90 6.18 3.67 -6.34
C LEU A 90 7.34 4.41 -5.70
N ARG A 91 8.42 3.67 -5.39
CA ARG A 91 9.63 4.27 -4.83
C ARG A 91 10.23 5.33 -5.74
N ALA A 92 10.31 5.06 -7.04
CA ALA A 92 10.80 6.02 -8.03
C ALA A 92 9.91 7.27 -8.10
N GLN A 93 8.58 7.12 -8.06
CA GLN A 93 7.63 8.24 -8.05
C GLN A 93 7.80 9.11 -6.80
N VAL A 94 7.93 8.49 -5.61
CA VAL A 94 8.18 9.20 -4.35
C VAL A 94 9.50 9.98 -4.41
N VAL A 95 10.58 9.36 -4.92
CA VAL A 95 11.88 10.01 -5.12
C VAL A 95 11.72 11.22 -6.04
N THR A 96 11.12 11.02 -7.20
CA THR A 96 10.91 12.09 -8.20
C THR A 96 10.09 13.24 -7.65
N LYS A 97 9.04 12.95 -6.89
CA LYS A 97 8.21 13.98 -6.26
C LYS A 97 8.98 14.81 -5.25
N ILE A 98 9.74 14.16 -4.38
CA ILE A 98 10.55 14.85 -3.37
C ILE A 98 11.67 15.66 -4.05
N GLU A 99 12.30 15.13 -5.10
CA GLU A 99 13.34 15.85 -5.86
C GLU A 99 12.79 17.11 -6.55
N ASN A 100 11.57 17.02 -7.07
CA ASN A 100 10.89 18.14 -7.75
C ASN A 100 10.29 19.17 -6.78
N THR A 101 10.25 18.88 -5.47
CA THR A 101 9.75 19.80 -4.45
C THR A 101 10.91 20.27 -3.56
N PRO A 102 11.46 21.47 -3.80
CA PRO A 102 12.67 21.93 -3.12
C PRO A 102 12.57 21.95 -1.59
N GLU A 103 11.38 22.28 -1.07
CA GLU A 103 11.11 22.31 0.37
C GLU A 103 11.22 20.92 0.99
N LEU A 104 10.56 19.92 0.40
CA LEU A 104 10.62 18.54 0.89
C LEU A 104 12.03 17.96 0.77
N LYS A 105 12.72 18.26 -0.33
CA LYS A 105 14.12 17.86 -0.53
C LYS A 105 15.04 18.40 0.54
N THR A 106 14.94 19.70 0.84
CA THR A 106 15.77 20.36 1.84
C THR A 106 15.48 19.80 3.25
N GLU A 107 14.21 19.62 3.58
CA GLU A 107 13.79 19.08 4.87
C GLU A 107 14.19 17.60 5.06
N LEU A 108 14.11 16.80 4.00
CA LEU A 108 14.55 15.42 4.02
C LEU A 108 16.05 15.28 4.13
N LEU A 109 16.81 15.97 3.27
CA LEU A 109 18.26 15.80 3.15
C LEU A 109 19.05 16.60 4.19
N GLY A 110 18.51 17.66 4.76
CA GLY A 110 19.20 18.51 5.74
C GLY A 110 19.94 17.72 6.83
N PRO A 111 19.28 16.80 7.54
CA PRO A 111 19.91 15.97 8.58
C PRO A 111 20.98 15.00 8.05
N TYR A 112 20.87 14.58 6.80
CA TYR A 112 21.84 13.66 6.16
C TYR A 112 23.08 14.40 5.65
N ILE A 113 22.91 15.59 5.08
CA ILE A 113 24.00 16.44 4.61
C ILE A 113 24.83 16.94 5.79
N SER A 114 24.19 17.37 6.87
CA SER A 114 24.88 17.83 8.09
C SER A 114 25.70 16.73 8.74
N SER A 115 25.33 15.46 8.55
CA SER A 115 26.07 14.29 9.05
C SER A 115 27.02 13.65 8.02
N GLY A 116 27.10 14.18 6.80
CA GLY A 116 28.03 13.70 5.75
C GLY A 116 27.70 12.32 5.16
N ILE A 117 26.45 11.81 5.32
CA ILE A 117 26.14 10.38 5.08
C ILE A 117 25.36 10.13 3.80
N ALA A 118 24.51 11.03 3.37
CA ALA A 118 23.75 10.84 2.14
C ALA A 118 23.66 12.12 1.32
N SER A 119 23.87 11.98 0.03
CA SER A 119 23.77 13.05 -0.94
C SER A 119 22.57 12.93 -1.87
N SER A 120 21.81 11.83 -1.81
CA SER A 120 20.68 11.59 -2.70
C SER A 120 19.39 11.26 -1.94
N VAL A 121 18.27 11.72 -2.46
CA VAL A 121 16.92 11.44 -1.94
C VAL A 121 16.66 9.93 -1.90
N SER A 122 17.08 9.21 -2.95
CA SER A 122 16.89 7.76 -3.04
C SER A 122 17.59 6.99 -1.91
N ALA A 123 18.77 7.44 -1.48
CA ALA A 123 19.52 6.83 -0.37
C ALA A 123 18.90 7.17 0.99
N ALA A 124 18.25 8.33 1.11
CA ALA A 124 17.64 8.78 2.35
C ALA A 124 16.26 8.13 2.61
N ILE A 125 15.59 7.60 1.58
CA ILE A 125 14.27 6.98 1.71
C ILE A 125 14.40 5.54 2.19
N SER A 126 13.94 5.30 3.42
CA SER A 126 13.80 3.96 3.99
C SER A 126 12.42 3.81 4.63
N TYR A 127 11.68 2.80 4.21
CA TYR A 127 10.39 2.44 4.78
C TYR A 127 10.13 0.94 4.72
N SER A 128 9.28 0.47 5.61
CA SER A 128 8.77 -0.90 5.65
C SER A 128 7.25 -0.88 5.75
N ILE A 129 6.62 -1.99 5.36
CA ILE A 129 5.17 -2.10 5.33
C ILE A 129 4.76 -3.30 6.16
N ALA A 130 3.84 -3.07 7.09
CA ALA A 130 3.21 -4.11 7.89
C ALA A 130 1.70 -4.15 7.60
N VAL A 131 1.13 -5.35 7.63
CA VAL A 131 -0.32 -5.57 7.52
C VAL A 131 -0.81 -6.16 8.84
N SER A 132 -1.89 -5.60 9.37
CA SER A 132 -2.52 -6.06 10.60
C SER A 132 -4.05 -6.05 10.48
N GLY A 133 -4.72 -6.87 11.29
CA GLY A 133 -6.18 -6.94 11.39
C GLY A 133 -6.79 -8.03 10.50
N GLU A 134 -7.54 -8.94 11.16
CA GLU A 134 -8.35 -9.96 10.51
C GLU A 134 -9.66 -9.34 10.00
N GLY A 135 -10.06 -9.67 8.78
CA GLY A 135 -11.32 -9.23 8.15
C GLY A 135 -11.36 -7.79 7.65
N ARG A 136 -10.53 -6.88 8.18
CA ARG A 136 -10.35 -5.50 7.68
C ARG A 136 -8.87 -5.13 7.74
N PRO A 137 -8.08 -5.49 6.73
CA PRO A 137 -6.65 -5.28 6.74
C PRO A 137 -6.31 -3.79 6.83
N ARG A 138 -5.42 -3.48 7.78
CA ARG A 138 -4.79 -2.18 7.93
C ARG A 138 -3.35 -2.28 7.44
N PHE A 139 -2.98 -1.45 6.52
CA PHE A 139 -1.61 -1.28 6.05
C PHE A 139 -0.96 -0.17 6.87
N THR A 140 0.21 -0.46 7.43
CA THR A 140 1.01 0.51 8.17
C THR A 140 2.34 0.69 7.46
N ILE A 141 2.62 1.90 7.04
CA ILE A 141 3.88 2.32 6.45
C ILE A 141 4.72 2.88 7.58
N SER A 142 5.83 2.22 7.91
CA SER A 142 6.80 2.67 8.91
C SER A 142 8.02 3.22 8.17
N ALA A 143 8.24 4.50 8.23
CA ALA A 143 9.39 5.16 7.64
C ALA A 143 10.43 5.50 8.72
N THR A 144 11.70 5.25 8.42
CA THR A 144 12.82 5.54 9.31
C THR A 144 13.74 6.59 8.68
N ALA A 145 14.12 7.61 9.45
CA ALA A 145 15.00 8.67 8.99
C ALA A 145 15.80 9.30 10.14
N ARG A 146 16.74 10.17 9.80
CA ARG A 146 17.60 10.91 10.73
C ARG A 146 16.89 12.01 11.53
N SER A 147 15.69 12.39 11.13
CA SER A 147 14.85 13.33 11.90
C SER A 147 13.40 12.87 11.87
N GLY A 148 12.64 13.25 12.89
CA GLY A 148 11.19 12.96 12.95
C GLY A 148 10.43 13.59 11.78
N LYS A 149 10.82 14.78 11.35
CA LYS A 149 10.25 15.45 10.18
C LYS A 149 10.54 14.70 8.89
N SER A 150 11.79 14.26 8.68
CA SER A 150 12.16 13.46 7.49
C SER A 150 11.42 12.13 7.45
N ALA A 151 11.26 11.44 8.60
CA ALA A 151 10.50 10.21 8.69
C ALA A 151 9.01 10.42 8.36
N MET A 152 8.43 11.52 8.86
CA MET A 152 7.05 11.89 8.57
C MET A 152 6.84 12.21 7.08
N ILE A 153 7.76 12.94 6.46
CA ILE A 153 7.71 13.24 5.02
C ILE A 153 7.70 11.94 4.22
N ILE A 154 8.63 11.02 4.50
CA ILE A 154 8.70 9.74 3.78
C ILE A 154 7.38 8.97 3.92
N ALA A 155 6.89 8.79 5.15
CA ALA A 155 5.66 8.03 5.39
C ALA A 155 4.45 8.64 4.68
N ARG A 156 4.32 9.97 4.72
CA ARG A 156 3.23 10.71 4.08
C ARG A 156 3.30 10.66 2.55
N GLU A 157 4.49 10.88 1.98
CA GLU A 157 4.64 10.90 0.53
C GLU A 157 4.47 9.50 -0.06
N VAL A 158 4.97 8.45 0.60
CA VAL A 158 4.71 7.06 0.18
C VAL A 158 3.21 6.75 0.17
N GLN A 159 2.49 7.15 1.22
CA GLN A 159 1.03 6.97 1.26
C GLN A 159 0.35 7.76 0.15
N SER A 160 0.66 9.04 0.00
CA SER A 160 0.04 9.94 -1.00
C SER A 160 0.25 9.43 -2.42
N GLU A 161 1.49 9.05 -2.77
CA GLU A 161 1.81 8.53 -4.10
C GLU A 161 1.15 7.16 -4.35
N TYR A 162 1.08 6.31 -3.33
CA TYR A 162 0.37 5.05 -3.45
C TYR A 162 -1.13 5.25 -3.69
N GLU A 163 -1.77 6.17 -2.99
CA GLU A 163 -3.19 6.51 -3.20
C GLU A 163 -3.44 7.04 -4.62
N LEU A 164 -2.56 7.91 -5.12
CA LEU A 164 -2.62 8.41 -6.50
C LEU A 164 -2.45 7.30 -7.53
N LEU A 165 -1.44 6.44 -7.35
CA LEU A 165 -1.17 5.31 -8.21
C LEU A 165 -2.35 4.32 -8.24
N HIS A 166 -2.89 4.02 -7.07
CA HIS A 166 -4.05 3.12 -6.94
C HIS A 166 -5.29 3.70 -7.61
N LYS A 167 -5.56 4.99 -7.40
CA LYS A 167 -6.67 5.72 -8.03
C LYS A 167 -6.52 5.73 -9.55
N SER A 168 -5.34 6.04 -10.06
CA SER A 168 -5.05 6.03 -11.50
C SER A 168 -5.29 4.65 -12.11
N LYS A 169 -4.73 3.59 -11.51
CA LYS A 169 -4.93 2.20 -11.96
C LYS A 169 -6.39 1.76 -11.87
N SER A 170 -7.12 2.21 -10.85
CA SER A 170 -8.56 1.92 -10.70
C SER A 170 -9.38 2.60 -11.79
N ASN A 171 -9.12 3.89 -12.04
CA ASN A 171 -9.80 4.64 -13.09
C ASN A 171 -9.57 4.04 -14.49
N LEU A 172 -8.32 3.65 -14.78
CA LEU A 172 -8.00 2.96 -16.05
C LEU A 172 -8.78 1.66 -16.23
N LYS A 173 -8.93 0.87 -15.15
CA LYS A 173 -9.74 -0.38 -15.19
C LYS A 173 -11.21 -0.11 -15.40
N ILE A 174 -11.76 0.91 -14.73
CA ILE A 174 -13.16 1.30 -14.89
C ILE A 174 -13.40 1.77 -16.32
N GLU A 175 -12.52 2.60 -16.86
CA GLU A 175 -12.63 3.08 -18.24
C GLU A 175 -12.51 1.95 -19.26
N SER A 176 -11.57 1.03 -19.08
CA SER A 176 -11.45 -0.18 -19.93
C SER A 176 -12.70 -1.06 -19.86
N ALA A 177 -13.24 -1.27 -18.65
CA ALA A 177 -14.47 -2.04 -18.48
C ALA A 177 -15.67 -1.35 -19.15
N LYS A 178 -15.76 -0.02 -19.03
CA LYS A 178 -16.79 0.79 -19.69
C LYS A 178 -16.69 0.67 -21.20
N GLN A 179 -15.50 0.84 -21.78
CA GLN A 179 -15.28 0.69 -23.23
C GLN A 179 -15.66 -0.73 -23.72
N THR A 180 -15.31 -1.77 -22.93
CA THR A 180 -15.69 -3.14 -23.25
C THR A 180 -17.21 -3.30 -23.26
N LEU A 181 -17.90 -2.77 -22.25
CA LEU A 181 -19.36 -2.81 -22.16
C LEU A 181 -20.03 -2.04 -23.30
N GLU A 182 -19.50 -0.86 -23.65
CA GLU A 182 -19.99 -0.07 -24.79
C GLU A 182 -19.80 -0.81 -26.11
N THR A 183 -18.69 -1.50 -26.29
CA THR A 183 -18.41 -2.31 -27.47
C THR A 183 -19.38 -3.49 -27.56
N LEU A 184 -19.59 -4.21 -26.45
CA LEU A 184 -20.57 -5.30 -26.38
C LEU A 184 -22.00 -4.82 -26.64
N LEU A 185 -22.37 -3.66 -26.09
CA LEU A 185 -23.67 -3.05 -26.35
C LEU A 185 -23.87 -2.73 -27.82
N ARG A 186 -22.84 -2.15 -28.48
CA ARG A 186 -22.91 -1.91 -29.94
C ARG A 186 -23.09 -3.20 -30.72
N GLN A 187 -22.29 -4.22 -30.39
CA GLN A 187 -22.41 -5.53 -31.05
C GLN A 187 -23.82 -6.15 -30.90
N GLU A 188 -24.42 -6.03 -29.70
CA GLU A 188 -25.77 -6.54 -29.48
C GLU A 188 -26.83 -5.70 -30.19
N LEU A 189 -26.67 -4.38 -30.30
CA LEU A 189 -27.55 -3.51 -31.09
C LEU A 189 -27.46 -3.82 -32.58
N ASP A 190 -26.25 -4.06 -33.09
CA ASP A 190 -26.05 -4.45 -34.50
C ASP A 190 -26.67 -5.82 -34.81
N LYS A 191 -26.54 -6.78 -33.87
CA LYS A 191 -27.23 -8.05 -33.97
C LYS A 191 -28.75 -7.90 -33.93
N GLU A 192 -29.27 -7.09 -33.00
CA GLU A 192 -30.69 -6.77 -32.91
C GLU A 192 -31.20 -6.19 -34.22
N THR A 193 -30.48 -5.23 -34.81
CA THR A 193 -30.84 -4.62 -36.10
C THR A 193 -30.83 -5.65 -37.22
N SER A 194 -29.77 -6.46 -37.30
CA SER A 194 -29.68 -7.54 -38.30
C SER A 194 -30.79 -8.57 -38.18
N ILE A 195 -31.16 -8.92 -36.92
CA ILE A 195 -32.29 -9.84 -36.67
C ILE A 195 -33.62 -9.19 -37.08
N LYS A 196 -33.84 -7.89 -36.76
CA LYS A 196 -35.02 -7.14 -37.17
C LYS A 196 -35.17 -7.10 -38.69
N ASP A 197 -34.07 -6.84 -39.41
CA ASP A 197 -34.08 -6.82 -40.86
C ASP A 197 -34.41 -8.21 -41.46
N LYS A 198 -33.79 -9.27 -40.92
CA LYS A 198 -34.12 -10.65 -41.30
C LYS A 198 -35.56 -11.02 -41.01
N MET A 199 -36.08 -10.57 -39.85
CA MET A 199 -37.47 -10.78 -39.49
C MET A 199 -38.44 -10.01 -40.36
N ALA A 200 -38.11 -8.76 -40.73
CA ALA A 200 -38.91 -7.97 -41.67
C ALA A 200 -39.00 -8.66 -43.05
N ASN A 201 -37.85 -9.13 -43.55
CA ASN A 201 -37.78 -9.88 -44.78
C ASN A 201 -38.56 -11.18 -44.71
N TYR A 202 -38.46 -11.95 -43.62
CA TYR A 202 -39.21 -13.19 -43.40
C TYR A 202 -40.73 -12.95 -43.28
N LYS A 203 -41.15 -11.82 -42.65
CA LYS A 203 -42.57 -11.41 -42.59
C LYS A 203 -43.12 -11.11 -43.96
N ILE A 204 -42.35 -10.48 -44.82
CA ILE A 204 -42.73 -10.15 -46.19
C ILE A 204 -42.89 -11.45 -47.00
N GLU A 205 -41.98 -12.41 -46.82
CA GLU A 205 -41.97 -13.65 -47.58
C GLU A 205 -43.02 -14.70 -47.10
N ASN A 206 -43.30 -14.74 -45.76
CA ASN A 206 -44.05 -15.86 -45.17
C ASN A 206 -45.34 -15.52 -44.41
N ASN A 207 -45.73 -14.26 -44.29
CA ASN A 207 -46.98 -13.81 -43.63
C ASN A 207 -47.25 -14.40 -42.22
N SER A 208 -46.22 -14.61 -41.38
CA SER A 208 -46.30 -15.43 -40.17
C SER A 208 -46.43 -14.62 -38.86
N PRO A 209 -47.32 -14.99 -37.92
CA PRO A 209 -47.57 -14.29 -36.65
C PRO A 209 -46.52 -14.53 -35.55
N PHE A 210 -45.53 -15.42 -35.74
CA PHE A 210 -44.61 -15.92 -34.69
C PHE A 210 -43.55 -14.90 -34.24
N LEU A 211 -43.58 -13.69 -34.76
CA LEU A 211 -42.50 -12.69 -34.64
C LEU A 211 -42.67 -11.71 -33.47
N ASP A 212 -43.83 -11.66 -32.83
CA ASP A 212 -44.06 -10.72 -31.74
C ASP A 212 -43.45 -11.18 -30.39
N ASP A 213 -43.30 -12.51 -30.18
CA ASP A 213 -42.69 -13.06 -28.98
C ASP A 213 -41.16 -12.82 -28.92
N ILE A 214 -40.47 -12.98 -30.06
CA ILE A 214 -39.03 -12.72 -30.17
C ILE A 214 -38.73 -11.21 -29.96
N LYS A 215 -39.61 -10.34 -30.44
CA LYS A 215 -39.49 -8.89 -30.26
C LYS A 215 -39.60 -8.48 -28.79
N LYS A 216 -40.47 -9.15 -28.03
CA LYS A 216 -40.68 -8.95 -26.60
C LYS A 216 -39.45 -9.37 -25.78
N ASP A 217 -38.84 -10.52 -26.13
CA ASP A 217 -37.65 -11.05 -25.45
C ASP A 217 -36.43 -10.11 -25.66
N ASN A 218 -36.22 -9.61 -26.88
CA ASN A 218 -35.15 -8.68 -27.19
C ASN A 218 -35.35 -7.32 -26.50
N ALA A 219 -36.58 -6.83 -26.35
CA ALA A 219 -36.89 -5.62 -25.60
C ALA A 219 -36.55 -5.78 -24.11
N THR A 220 -36.82 -6.97 -23.53
CA THR A 220 -36.49 -7.29 -22.15
C THR A 220 -34.97 -7.30 -21.91
N ARG A 221 -34.20 -7.96 -22.79
CA ARG A 221 -32.73 -7.99 -22.72
C ARG A 221 -32.11 -6.57 -22.82
N LYS A 222 -32.61 -5.75 -23.74
CA LYS A 222 -32.18 -4.37 -23.88
C LYS A 222 -32.39 -3.57 -22.59
N SER A 223 -33.57 -3.71 -21.96
CA SER A 223 -33.89 -3.06 -20.68
C SER A 223 -32.95 -3.53 -19.56
N GLN A 224 -32.61 -4.81 -19.53
CA GLN A 224 -31.64 -5.35 -18.54
C GLN A 224 -30.25 -4.76 -18.71
N TYR A 225 -29.71 -4.70 -19.93
CA TYR A 225 -28.39 -4.09 -20.18
C TYR A 225 -28.35 -2.59 -19.84
N GLN A 226 -29.43 -1.86 -20.15
CA GLN A 226 -29.55 -0.45 -19.77
C GLN A 226 -29.57 -0.26 -18.25
N ALA A 227 -30.25 -1.14 -17.52
CA ALA A 227 -30.29 -1.12 -16.06
C ALA A 227 -28.90 -1.39 -15.45
N GLU A 228 -28.15 -2.35 -16.01
CA GLU A 228 -26.79 -2.64 -15.57
C GLU A 228 -25.81 -1.48 -15.81
N ILE A 229 -25.88 -0.84 -16.96
CA ILE A 229 -25.08 0.38 -17.27
C ILE A 229 -25.40 1.50 -16.29
N THR A 230 -26.68 1.72 -16.02
CA THR A 230 -27.13 2.74 -15.05
C THR A 230 -26.59 2.43 -13.66
N LYS A 231 -26.62 1.16 -13.24
CA LYS A 231 -26.10 0.71 -11.96
C LYS A 231 -24.59 0.94 -11.83
N CYS A 232 -23.82 0.62 -12.88
CA CYS A 232 -22.39 0.91 -12.93
C CYS A 232 -22.08 2.41 -12.83
N ASN A 233 -22.86 3.23 -13.48
CA ASN A 233 -22.70 4.69 -13.42
C ASN A 233 -23.01 5.25 -12.03
N ILE A 234 -24.08 4.76 -11.36
CA ILE A 234 -24.42 5.15 -9.99
C ILE A 234 -23.30 4.75 -9.01
N GLU A 235 -22.74 3.54 -9.17
CA GLU A 235 -21.66 3.07 -8.31
C GLU A 235 -20.39 3.89 -8.50
N ASN A 236 -20.09 4.29 -9.72
CA ASN A 236 -18.96 5.17 -10.02
C ASN A 236 -19.13 6.56 -9.35
N LEU A 237 -20.33 7.14 -9.44
CA LEU A 237 -20.66 8.39 -8.76
C LEU A 237 -20.56 8.26 -7.23
N ARG A 238 -20.97 7.12 -6.66
CA ARG A 238 -20.87 6.84 -5.22
C ARG A 238 -19.41 6.75 -4.78
N ILE A 239 -18.57 6.06 -5.55
CA ILE A 239 -17.13 5.99 -5.28
C ILE A 239 -16.51 7.39 -5.31
N GLN A 240 -16.85 8.20 -6.31
CA GLN A 240 -16.36 9.58 -6.40
C GLN A 240 -16.80 10.42 -5.21
N SER A 241 -18.07 10.34 -4.82
CA SER A 241 -18.60 11.06 -3.65
C SER A 241 -17.89 10.65 -2.36
N THR A 242 -17.63 9.36 -2.17
CA THR A 242 -16.89 8.86 -1.00
C THR A 242 -15.46 9.38 -0.97
N LEU A 243 -14.79 9.43 -2.13
CA LEU A 243 -13.45 10.00 -2.26
C LEU A 243 -13.42 11.49 -1.91
N ASP A 244 -14.42 12.24 -2.32
CA ASP A 244 -14.53 13.68 -2.04
C ASP A 244 -14.82 13.92 -0.55
N GLN A 245 -15.62 13.08 0.10
CA GLN A 245 -15.82 13.11 1.56
C GLN A 245 -14.53 12.83 2.32
N ILE A 246 -13.76 11.80 1.93
CA ILE A 246 -12.46 11.49 2.54
C ILE A 246 -11.51 12.66 2.41
N LYS A 247 -11.42 13.30 1.24
CA LYS A 247 -10.60 14.50 1.04
C LYS A 247 -11.04 15.66 1.94
N SER A 248 -12.35 15.86 2.08
CA SER A 248 -12.90 16.91 2.94
C SER A 248 -12.55 16.68 4.42
N ILE A 249 -12.62 15.43 4.89
CA ILE A 249 -12.23 15.06 6.26
C ILE A 249 -10.72 15.24 6.45
N GLN A 250 -9.91 14.81 5.49
CA GLN A 250 -8.46 14.97 5.53
C GLN A 250 -8.04 16.44 5.59
N ASN A 251 -8.72 17.31 4.83
CA ASN A 251 -8.47 18.74 4.87
C ASN A 251 -8.89 19.36 6.21
N LYS A 252 -9.96 18.88 6.84
CA LYS A 252 -10.39 19.33 8.18
C LYS A 252 -9.40 18.91 9.27
N ILE A 253 -8.90 17.68 9.23
CA ILE A 253 -7.88 17.19 10.17
C ILE A 253 -6.56 17.97 10.00
N SER A 254 -6.20 18.30 8.77
CA SER A 254 -4.99 19.10 8.49
C SER A 254 -5.12 20.56 8.93
N ALA A 255 -6.35 21.09 9.02
CA ALA A 255 -6.63 22.45 9.45
C ALA A 255 -6.77 22.61 10.97
N ASP A 256 -7.05 21.52 11.70
CA ASP A 256 -7.20 21.52 13.16
C ASP A 256 -6.33 20.42 13.79
N PRO A 257 -5.10 20.77 14.24
CA PRO A 257 -4.16 19.80 14.85
C PRO A 257 -4.65 19.26 16.22
N SER A 258 -5.75 19.77 16.78
CA SER A 258 -6.30 19.31 18.07
C SER A 258 -7.12 18.01 17.94
N LEU A 259 -7.37 17.54 16.71
CA LEU A 259 -8.16 16.33 16.42
C LEU A 259 -7.30 15.11 16.06
N SER A 260 -5.99 15.18 16.23
CA SER A 260 -5.04 14.08 15.96
C SER A 260 -4.65 13.32 17.23
#